data_ad8e23dcc126b16c117ebca5da499680
#
_entry.id   ad8e23dcc126b16c117ebca5da499680
#
_cell.length_a   1.000
_cell.length_b   1.000
_cell.length_c   1.000
_cell.angle_alpha   90.00
_cell.angle_beta   90.00
_cell.angle_gamma   90.00
#
_symmetry.space_group_name_H-M   'P 1'
#
loop_
_entity.id
_entity.type
_entity.pdbx_description
1 polymer ?
#
loop_
_entity_poly.entity_id
_entity_poly.type
_entity_poly.pdbx_seq_one_letter_code
_entity_poly.pdbx_strand_id
1 'polypeptide(L)'
;MRLTRNLLVVSPFGVGVDSIDVASCKQIDVLLTIAKGVVDLPVAEAAVAWMLALNHRFLQKNRFVRNGELDARSGLMGSELRGKTIGVVDLGGIGSQLVSLICGVGMKLPVAFNAFAPADVFDSLGGRQCSPGGLLATAEFVALYFPLTDKNEIKFALRN
;
A
#
# COMPACT_ATOMS: atom_id res chain seq x y z
N MET A 1 -13.44 -23.24 -12.15
CA MET A 1 -14.70 -23.46 -11.38
C MET A 1 -15.66 -24.51 -11.97
N ARG A 2 -15.57 -24.92 -13.22
CA ARG A 2 -16.43 -25.96 -13.80
C ARG A 2 -16.31 -27.38 -13.16
N LEU A 3 -15.31 -27.60 -12.31
CA LEU A 3 -15.03 -28.92 -11.70
C LEU A 3 -15.56 -29.10 -10.25
N THR A 4 -16.10 -28.05 -9.65
CA THR A 4 -16.55 -28.09 -8.24
C THR A 4 -18.05 -27.96 -8.17
N ARG A 5 -18.77 -29.10 -8.20
CA ARG A 5 -20.24 -29.14 -8.19
C ARG A 5 -20.89 -28.77 -6.84
N ASN A 6 -20.11 -28.78 -5.74
CA ASN A 6 -20.61 -28.55 -4.38
C ASN A 6 -19.96 -27.34 -3.70
N LEU A 7 -19.41 -26.40 -4.48
CA LEU A 7 -18.79 -25.18 -3.94
C LEU A 7 -19.90 -24.21 -3.52
N LEU A 8 -19.92 -23.85 -2.24
CA LEU A 8 -20.90 -22.91 -1.68
C LEU A 8 -20.29 -21.52 -1.42
N VAL A 9 -19.01 -21.48 -1.04
CA VAL A 9 -18.34 -20.24 -0.62
C VAL A 9 -16.91 -20.21 -1.17
N VAL A 10 -16.47 -19.05 -1.64
CA VAL A 10 -15.07 -18.69 -1.90
C VAL A 10 -14.69 -17.56 -0.97
N SER A 11 -13.63 -17.76 -0.18
CA SER A 11 -13.15 -16.79 0.78
C SER A 11 -11.64 -16.63 0.61
N PRO A 12 -11.15 -15.65 -0.18
CA PRO A 12 -9.72 -15.37 -0.27
C PRO A 12 -9.19 -14.81 1.05
N PHE A 13 -7.95 -15.12 1.37
CA PHE A 13 -7.24 -14.50 2.47
C PHE A 13 -6.75 -13.11 2.03
N GLY A 14 -7.65 -12.11 2.16
CA GLY A 14 -7.37 -10.74 1.72
C GLY A 14 -8.63 -10.00 1.28
N VAL A 15 -8.43 -8.85 0.64
CA VAL A 15 -9.52 -8.00 0.11
C VAL A 15 -9.56 -7.97 -1.42
N GLY A 16 -8.45 -8.30 -2.10
CA GLY A 16 -8.38 -8.38 -3.55
C GLY A 16 -9.10 -9.60 -4.09
N VAL A 17 -9.80 -9.44 -5.21
CA VAL A 17 -10.55 -10.50 -5.91
C VAL A 17 -10.12 -10.64 -7.38
N ASP A 18 -9.03 -10.00 -7.77
CA ASP A 18 -8.49 -9.99 -9.14
C ASP A 18 -8.14 -11.38 -9.68
N SER A 19 -7.75 -12.31 -8.80
CA SER A 19 -7.49 -13.71 -9.15
C SER A 19 -8.75 -14.61 -9.18
N ILE A 20 -9.94 -14.05 -8.90
CA ILE A 20 -11.19 -14.80 -8.77
C ILE A 20 -12.14 -14.38 -9.89
N ASP A 21 -12.69 -15.35 -10.61
CA ASP A 21 -13.77 -15.10 -11.56
C ASP A 21 -15.09 -14.85 -10.83
N VAL A 22 -15.29 -13.58 -10.47
CA VAL A 22 -16.50 -13.11 -9.74
C VAL A 22 -17.77 -13.35 -10.56
N ALA A 23 -17.68 -13.22 -11.90
CA ALA A 23 -18.83 -13.45 -12.78
C ALA A 23 -19.26 -14.92 -12.74
N SER A 24 -18.31 -15.84 -12.81
CA SER A 24 -18.59 -17.28 -12.65
C SER A 24 -19.16 -17.63 -11.27
N CYS A 25 -18.65 -17.02 -10.18
CA CYS A 25 -19.21 -17.22 -8.85
C CYS A 25 -20.70 -16.84 -8.82
N LYS A 26 -21.03 -15.69 -9.37
CA LYS A 26 -22.40 -15.19 -9.44
C LYS A 26 -23.32 -16.08 -10.30
N GLN A 27 -22.82 -16.64 -11.40
CA GLN A 27 -23.61 -17.50 -12.30
C GLN A 27 -23.98 -18.84 -11.69
N ILE A 28 -23.19 -19.34 -10.74
CA ILE A 28 -23.40 -20.65 -10.08
C ILE A 28 -23.80 -20.51 -8.61
N ASP A 29 -24.27 -19.31 -8.20
CA ASP A 29 -24.74 -18.99 -6.85
C ASP A 29 -23.70 -19.31 -5.74
N VAL A 30 -22.41 -19.10 -6.01
CA VAL A 30 -21.34 -19.25 -5.02
C VAL A 30 -21.13 -17.93 -4.30
N LEU A 31 -21.22 -17.93 -2.97
CA LEU A 31 -20.96 -16.78 -2.13
C LEU A 31 -19.47 -16.42 -2.17
N LEU A 32 -19.16 -15.16 -2.49
CA LEU A 32 -17.81 -14.62 -2.39
C LEU A 32 -17.71 -13.69 -1.18
N THR A 33 -16.77 -13.96 -0.28
CA THR A 33 -16.49 -13.11 0.89
C THR A 33 -15.08 -12.56 0.81
N ILE A 34 -14.78 -11.48 1.54
CA ILE A 34 -13.45 -10.88 1.64
C ILE A 34 -13.11 -10.57 3.10
N ALA A 35 -11.83 -10.48 3.43
CA ALA A 35 -11.34 -10.17 4.78
C ALA A 35 -11.22 -8.65 5.00
N LYS A 36 -12.34 -7.92 4.82
CA LYS A 36 -12.37 -6.47 4.98
C LYS A 36 -12.09 -6.06 6.44
N GLY A 37 -11.19 -5.09 6.64
CA GLY A 37 -10.84 -4.54 7.94
C GLY A 37 -9.80 -5.34 8.72
N VAL A 38 -9.66 -6.64 8.46
CA VAL A 38 -8.75 -7.54 9.20
C VAL A 38 -7.29 -7.35 8.79
N VAL A 39 -7.06 -7.06 7.51
CA VAL A 39 -5.70 -6.93 6.94
C VAL A 39 -5.22 -5.48 6.86
N ASP A 40 -6.04 -4.51 7.23
CA ASP A 40 -5.74 -3.10 7.01
C ASP A 40 -4.48 -2.66 7.77
N LEU A 41 -4.42 -2.92 9.07
CA LEU A 41 -3.27 -2.57 9.89
C LEU A 41 -2.01 -3.37 9.54
N PRO A 42 -2.03 -4.70 9.40
CA PRO A 42 -0.83 -5.46 9.02
C PRO A 42 -0.20 -5.02 7.70
N VAL A 43 -1.01 -4.67 6.70
CA VAL A 43 -0.50 -4.17 5.41
C VAL A 43 0.09 -2.77 5.54
N ALA A 44 -0.52 -1.90 6.33
CA ALA A 44 0.02 -0.57 6.62
C ALA A 44 1.35 -0.65 7.38
N GLU A 45 1.47 -1.53 8.38
CA GLU A 45 2.73 -1.80 9.10
C GLU A 45 3.84 -2.30 8.17
N ALA A 46 3.53 -3.22 7.26
CA ALA A 46 4.48 -3.70 6.27
C ALA A 46 5.00 -2.57 5.37
N ALA A 47 4.13 -1.63 4.97
CA ALA A 47 4.54 -0.46 4.18
C ALA A 47 5.51 0.44 4.97
N VAL A 48 5.25 0.71 6.25
CA VAL A 48 6.17 1.46 7.13
C VAL A 48 7.50 0.72 7.27
N ALA A 49 7.48 -0.59 7.46
CA ALA A 49 8.68 -1.41 7.57
C ALA A 49 9.54 -1.33 6.29
N TRP A 50 8.93 -1.37 5.10
CA TRP A 50 9.64 -1.23 3.83
C TRP A 50 10.22 0.16 3.64
N MET A 51 9.50 1.22 3.98
CA MET A 51 10.01 2.58 3.94
C MET A 51 11.25 2.75 4.84
N LEU A 52 11.19 2.21 6.06
CA LEU A 52 12.33 2.20 6.98
C LEU A 52 13.49 1.36 6.43
N ALA A 53 13.21 0.17 5.91
CA ALA A 53 14.23 -0.72 5.35
C ALA A 53 14.97 -0.10 4.17
N LEU A 54 14.24 0.56 3.26
CA LEU A 54 14.81 1.27 2.12
C LEU A 54 15.63 2.48 2.58
N ASN A 55 15.05 3.32 3.42
CA ASN A 55 15.64 4.58 3.83
C ASN A 55 16.90 4.41 4.68
N HIS A 56 16.91 3.41 5.55
CA HIS A 56 18.06 3.04 6.38
C HIS A 56 18.98 1.99 5.75
N ARG A 57 18.68 1.53 4.52
CA ARG A 57 19.46 0.50 3.79
C ARG A 57 19.63 -0.80 4.59
N PHE A 58 18.59 -1.23 5.30
CA PHE A 58 18.66 -2.39 6.20
C PHE A 58 19.10 -3.68 5.51
N LEU A 59 18.60 -3.95 4.30
CA LEU A 59 18.98 -5.16 3.57
C LEU A 59 20.48 -5.21 3.24
N GLN A 60 21.04 -4.07 2.84
CA GLN A 60 22.48 -3.96 2.54
C GLN A 60 23.31 -4.09 3.82
N LYS A 61 22.91 -3.40 4.90
CA LYS A 61 23.59 -3.50 6.20
C LYS A 61 23.53 -4.93 6.75
N ASN A 62 22.39 -5.60 6.66
CA ASN A 62 22.25 -6.99 7.09
C ASN A 62 23.20 -7.92 6.31
N ARG A 63 23.34 -7.73 4.99
CA ARG A 63 24.29 -8.50 4.19
C ARG A 63 25.73 -8.29 4.65
N PHE A 64 26.15 -7.05 4.90
CA PHE A 64 27.51 -6.77 5.38
C PHE A 64 27.78 -7.40 6.75
N VAL A 65 26.83 -7.32 7.67
CA VAL A 65 26.97 -7.98 8.98
C VAL A 65 27.15 -9.49 8.82
N ARG A 66 26.34 -10.12 7.96
CA ARG A 66 26.40 -11.58 7.72
C ARG A 66 27.70 -12.01 7.04
N ASN A 67 28.27 -11.17 6.20
CA ASN A 67 29.54 -11.45 5.51
C ASN A 67 30.78 -11.09 6.35
N GLY A 68 30.64 -10.52 7.54
CA GLY A 68 31.76 -10.04 8.34
C GLY A 68 32.39 -8.72 7.82
N GLU A 69 31.72 -8.03 6.91
CA GLU A 69 32.21 -6.80 6.23
C GLU A 69 31.80 -5.52 6.98
N LEU A 70 31.95 -5.50 8.31
CA LEU A 70 31.44 -4.40 9.15
C LEU A 70 32.09 -3.05 8.83
N ASP A 71 33.33 -3.04 8.37
CA ASP A 71 34.05 -1.82 8.03
C ASP A 71 33.48 -1.10 6.80
N ALA A 72 32.83 -1.83 5.90
CA ALA A 72 32.15 -1.28 4.72
C ALA A 72 30.87 -0.48 5.07
N ARG A 73 30.38 -0.54 6.31
CA ARG A 73 29.16 0.12 6.77
C ARG A 73 29.20 1.65 6.70
N SER A 74 30.40 2.26 6.76
CA SER A 74 30.55 3.73 6.76
C SER A 74 29.96 4.39 5.51
N GLY A 75 29.95 3.71 4.36
CA GLY A 75 29.33 4.17 3.11
C GLY A 75 27.80 3.98 3.04
N LEU A 76 27.17 3.39 4.05
CA LEU A 76 25.77 3.04 4.07
C LEU A 76 24.93 3.86 5.07
N MET A 77 25.26 5.12 5.24
CA MET A 77 24.39 6.01 6.02
C MET A 77 23.01 6.06 5.39
N GLY A 78 21.99 5.82 6.19
CA GLY A 78 20.59 6.03 5.80
C GLY A 78 20.16 7.48 6.06
N SER A 79 18.90 7.76 5.78
CA SER A 79 18.26 9.03 6.13
C SER A 79 16.98 8.80 6.94
N GLU A 80 16.52 9.83 7.61
CA GLU A 80 15.28 9.77 8.40
C GLU A 80 14.04 9.80 7.49
N LEU A 81 12.93 9.21 7.96
CA LEU A 81 11.62 9.40 7.36
C LEU A 81 11.02 10.76 7.74
N ARG A 82 11.46 11.34 8.87
CA ARG A 82 11.01 12.65 9.34
C ARG A 82 11.14 13.72 8.24
N GLY A 83 10.06 14.46 8.03
CA GLY A 83 9.99 15.52 7.04
C GLY A 83 9.85 15.08 5.60
N LYS A 84 9.93 13.78 5.30
CA LYS A 84 9.61 13.23 3.97
C LYS A 84 8.11 13.16 3.76
N THR A 85 7.69 13.21 2.50
CA THR A 85 6.28 13.18 2.11
C THR A 85 5.93 11.81 1.52
N ILE A 86 4.81 11.22 1.95
CA ILE A 86 4.23 10.05 1.32
C ILE A 86 2.99 10.42 0.52
N GLY A 87 2.88 9.90 -0.70
CA GLY A 87 1.67 9.91 -1.49
C GLY A 87 0.90 8.61 -1.29
N VAL A 88 -0.36 8.70 -0.89
CA VAL A 88 -1.24 7.54 -0.72
C VAL A 88 -2.32 7.60 -1.78
N VAL A 89 -2.40 6.55 -2.61
CA VAL A 89 -3.45 6.41 -3.61
C VAL A 89 -4.46 5.41 -3.08
N ASP A 90 -5.65 5.90 -2.85
CA ASP A 90 -6.77 5.30 -2.15
C ASP A 90 -6.64 5.33 -0.61
N LEU A 91 -7.48 6.17 0.01
CA LEU A 91 -7.63 6.27 1.47
C LEU A 91 -8.76 5.35 1.97
N GLY A 92 -8.76 4.10 1.53
CA GLY A 92 -9.57 3.04 2.13
C GLY A 92 -9.06 2.63 3.52
N GLY A 93 -9.44 1.46 3.98
CA GLY A 93 -9.03 0.95 5.30
C GLY A 93 -7.50 0.94 5.48
N ILE A 94 -6.76 0.37 4.53
CA ILE A 94 -5.28 0.27 4.58
C ILE A 94 -4.64 1.65 4.52
N GLY A 95 -5.06 2.50 3.56
CA GLY A 95 -4.49 3.84 3.40
C GLY A 95 -4.68 4.71 4.64
N SER A 96 -5.83 4.64 5.29
CA SER A 96 -6.12 5.36 6.54
C SER A 96 -5.24 4.88 7.70
N GLN A 97 -5.04 3.57 7.84
CA GLN A 97 -4.11 3.01 8.84
C GLN A 97 -2.68 3.46 8.59
N LEU A 98 -2.23 3.44 7.32
CA LEU A 98 -0.90 3.93 6.99
C LEU A 98 -0.71 5.40 7.38
N VAL A 99 -1.66 6.26 7.05
CA VAL A 99 -1.62 7.68 7.42
C VAL A 99 -1.48 7.85 8.93
N SER A 100 -2.25 7.10 9.72
CA SER A 100 -2.16 7.11 11.18
C SER A 100 -0.77 6.72 11.70
N LEU A 101 -0.17 5.66 11.14
CA LEU A 101 1.16 5.19 11.54
C LEU A 101 2.27 6.18 11.20
N ILE A 102 2.24 6.78 10.01
CA ILE A 102 3.31 7.68 9.54
C ILE A 102 3.34 9.01 10.28
N CYS A 103 2.22 9.46 10.85
CA CYS A 103 2.20 10.62 11.74
C CYS A 103 3.14 10.41 12.93
N GLY A 104 3.19 9.19 13.49
CA GLY A 104 4.06 8.85 14.61
C GLY A 104 5.56 8.90 14.30
N VAL A 105 5.97 8.72 13.04
CA VAL A 105 7.39 8.82 12.62
C VAL A 105 7.76 10.22 12.10
N GLY A 106 6.87 11.19 12.20
CA GLY A 106 7.13 12.58 11.88
C GLY A 106 7.28 12.89 10.38
N MET A 107 6.66 12.10 9.52
CA MET A 107 6.55 12.43 8.10
C MET A 107 5.65 13.65 7.91
N LYS A 108 5.84 14.36 6.80
CA LYS A 108 4.92 15.45 6.41
C LYS A 108 3.54 14.88 6.13
N LEU A 109 2.53 15.72 6.32
CA LEU A 109 1.14 15.39 6.05
C LEU A 109 1.03 14.70 4.69
N PRO A 110 0.36 13.56 4.62
CA PRO A 110 0.30 12.78 3.40
C PRO A 110 -0.44 13.53 2.32
N VAL A 111 0.08 13.45 1.12
CA VAL A 111 -0.63 13.85 -0.08
C VAL A 111 -1.43 12.63 -0.52
N ALA A 112 -2.73 12.76 -0.65
CA ALA A 112 -3.56 11.62 -1.00
C ALA A 112 -4.41 11.91 -2.24
N PHE A 113 -4.63 10.88 -3.03
CA PHE A 113 -5.57 10.86 -4.13
C PHE A 113 -6.56 9.72 -3.92
N ASN A 114 -7.84 10.05 -3.91
CA ASN A 114 -8.92 9.08 -4.01
C ASN A 114 -10.03 9.67 -4.88
N ALA A 115 -10.41 8.95 -5.93
CA ALA A 115 -11.45 9.40 -6.86
C ALA A 115 -12.86 9.39 -6.24
N PHE A 116 -13.05 8.69 -5.11
CA PHE A 116 -14.36 8.41 -4.54
C PHE A 116 -14.50 8.85 -3.08
N ALA A 117 -13.42 9.23 -2.39
CA ALA A 117 -13.50 9.66 -1.01
C ALA A 117 -13.97 11.13 -0.92
N PRO A 118 -14.91 11.44 -0.01
CA PRO A 118 -15.29 12.82 0.32
C PRO A 118 -14.08 13.61 0.87
N ALA A 119 -14.10 14.93 0.69
CA ALA A 119 -12.98 15.79 1.10
C ALA A 119 -12.73 15.77 2.63
N ASP A 120 -13.77 15.62 3.43
CA ASP A 120 -13.72 15.56 4.89
C ASP A 120 -12.91 14.37 5.42
N VAL A 121 -12.80 13.27 4.66
CA VAL A 121 -11.94 12.12 5.01
C VAL A 121 -10.47 12.54 5.01
N PHE A 122 -10.04 13.35 4.05
CA PHE A 122 -8.66 13.86 3.99
C PHE A 122 -8.34 14.75 5.17
N ASP A 123 -9.24 15.66 5.49
CA ASP A 123 -9.08 16.61 6.60
C ASP A 123 -9.02 15.87 7.95
N SER A 124 -9.86 14.86 8.15
CA SER A 124 -9.88 14.07 9.39
C SER A 124 -8.59 13.28 9.64
N LEU A 125 -7.88 12.90 8.55
CA LEU A 125 -6.61 12.20 8.60
C LEU A 125 -5.39 13.15 8.56
N GLY A 126 -5.63 14.47 8.55
CA GLY A 126 -4.58 15.47 8.44
C GLY A 126 -3.85 15.46 7.09
N GLY A 127 -4.47 14.88 6.06
CA GLY A 127 -3.93 14.79 4.70
C GLY A 127 -4.43 15.93 3.81
N ARG A 128 -3.84 16.07 2.63
CA ARG A 128 -4.29 17.00 1.60
C ARG A 128 -4.65 16.23 0.34
N GLN A 129 -5.87 16.45 -0.14
CA GLN A 129 -6.28 15.89 -1.44
C GLN A 129 -5.55 16.60 -2.60
N CYS A 130 -5.07 15.82 -3.56
CA CYS A 130 -4.41 16.33 -4.75
C CYS A 130 -4.71 15.48 -5.99
N SER A 131 -4.33 15.99 -7.16
CA SER A 131 -4.37 15.20 -8.39
C SER A 131 -3.26 14.14 -8.39
N PRO A 132 -3.37 13.07 -9.22
CA PRO A 132 -2.30 12.09 -9.36
C PRO A 132 -0.96 12.70 -9.73
N GLY A 133 -0.94 13.67 -10.64
CA GLY A 133 0.28 14.39 -11.03
C GLY A 133 0.88 15.21 -9.89
N GLY A 134 0.04 15.89 -9.09
CA GLY A 134 0.47 16.64 -7.92
C GLY A 134 1.02 15.73 -6.82
N LEU A 135 0.44 14.53 -6.64
CA LEU A 135 0.95 13.52 -5.73
C LEU A 135 2.36 13.06 -6.14
N LEU A 136 2.52 12.66 -7.39
CA LEU A 136 3.81 12.19 -7.91
C LEU A 136 4.89 13.27 -7.91
N ALA A 137 4.53 14.55 -8.07
CA ALA A 137 5.47 15.65 -8.04
C ALA A 137 5.98 16.01 -6.62
N THR A 138 5.25 15.60 -5.58
CA THR A 138 5.56 15.97 -4.18
C THR A 138 6.00 14.82 -3.30
N ALA A 139 5.60 13.59 -3.62
CA ALA A 139 5.84 12.42 -2.79
C ALA A 139 7.24 11.84 -3.03
N GLU A 140 7.96 11.53 -1.95
CA GLU A 140 9.21 10.75 -1.98
C GLU A 140 8.93 9.25 -1.86
N PHE A 141 7.78 8.89 -1.32
CA PHE A 141 7.23 7.52 -1.30
C PHE A 141 5.82 7.53 -1.85
N VAL A 142 5.45 6.49 -2.56
CA VAL A 142 4.08 6.32 -3.08
C VAL A 142 3.57 4.94 -2.67
N ALA A 143 2.42 4.94 -2.00
CA ALA A 143 1.70 3.73 -1.62
C ALA A 143 0.40 3.62 -2.44
N LEU A 144 0.20 2.47 -3.09
CA LEU A 144 -0.93 2.21 -3.96
C LEU A 144 -1.81 1.12 -3.34
N TYR A 145 -3.06 1.45 -3.00
CA TYR A 145 -3.99 0.54 -2.34
C TYR A 145 -5.31 0.34 -3.08
N PHE A 146 -5.46 0.93 -4.26
CA PHE A 146 -6.67 0.76 -5.06
C PHE A 146 -6.72 -0.63 -5.71
N PRO A 147 -7.93 -1.19 -5.94
CA PRO A 147 -8.09 -2.45 -6.63
C PRO A 147 -7.56 -2.39 -8.05
N LEU A 148 -6.87 -3.43 -8.50
CA LEU A 148 -6.46 -3.56 -9.90
C LEU A 148 -7.69 -3.75 -10.79
N THR A 149 -7.81 -2.90 -11.80
CA THR A 149 -8.89 -2.95 -12.80
C THR A 149 -8.33 -2.58 -14.17
N ASP A 150 -8.99 -3.01 -15.25
CA ASP A 150 -8.61 -2.66 -16.64
C ASP A 150 -8.45 -1.14 -16.86
N LYS A 151 -9.15 -0.34 -16.06
CA LYS A 151 -9.10 1.13 -16.15
C LYS A 151 -7.89 1.76 -15.48
N ASN A 152 -7.19 1.06 -14.60
CA ASN A 152 -6.07 1.61 -13.81
C ASN A 152 -4.75 0.85 -13.96
N GLU A 153 -4.71 -0.26 -14.69
CA GLU A 153 -3.54 -1.13 -14.88
C GLU A 153 -2.30 -0.37 -15.38
N ILE A 154 -2.48 0.67 -16.19
CA ILE A 154 -1.38 1.42 -16.83
C ILE A 154 -1.08 2.76 -16.14
N LYS A 155 -1.89 3.21 -15.18
CA LYS A 155 -1.78 4.57 -14.62
C LYS A 155 -0.46 4.85 -13.89
N PHE A 156 0.19 3.81 -13.37
CA PHE A 156 1.43 3.90 -12.60
C PHE A 156 2.56 3.04 -13.18
N ALA A 157 2.43 2.58 -14.44
CA ALA A 157 3.53 1.94 -15.12
C ALA A 157 4.68 2.94 -15.31
N LEU A 158 5.89 2.53 -14.92
CA LEU A 158 7.10 3.28 -15.23
C LEU A 158 7.23 3.33 -16.76
N ARG A 159 7.15 4.51 -17.35
CA ARG A 159 7.63 4.72 -18.71
C ARG A 159 9.15 4.63 -18.65
N ASN A 160 9.70 3.54 -19.21
CA ASN A 160 11.12 3.44 -19.51
C ASN A 160 11.52 4.51 -20.55
#